data_ae1aca895cf2d52702f66bdadea8fba1
#
_entry.id   ae1aca895cf2d52702f66bdadea8fba1
#
_cell.length_a   1.000
_cell.length_b   1.000
_cell.length_c   1.000
_cell.angle_alpha   90.00
_cell.angle_beta   90.00
_cell.angle_gamma   90.00
#
_symmetry.space_group_name_H-M   'P 1'
#
loop_
_entity.id
_entity.type
_entity.pdbx_description
1 polymer ?
#
loop_
_entity_poly.entity_id
_entity_poly.type
_entity_poly.pdbx_seq_one_letter_code
_entity_poly.pdbx_strand_id
1 'polypeptide(L)'
;MPRHRDYGARVRIWDSGPNFADRYTILPPRTAGADWLGSDRTWQGIASGAHPFHPLGFGQHCEAEAGSHLGKRVHWNALPPDTQRFARQTFPAAWLPQSET
;
A
#
# COMPACT_ATOMS: atom_id res chain seq x y z
N MET A 1 -4.60 -1.08 26.46
CA MET A 1 -4.34 -0.17 25.54
C MET A 1 -4.87 -0.48 24.28
N PRO A 2 -5.73 0.26 23.89
CA PRO A 2 -6.41 -0.01 22.64
C PRO A 2 -5.67 0.37 21.41
N ARG A 3 -4.69 1.19 21.55
CA ARG A 3 -4.18 1.69 20.32
C ARG A 3 -3.33 0.76 19.55
N HIS A 4 -2.72 -0.22 20.14
CA HIS A 4 -1.91 -1.11 19.34
C HIS A 4 -2.74 -2.02 18.46
N ARG A 5 -4.02 -2.08 18.67
CA ARG A 5 -4.86 -2.84 17.77
C ARG A 5 -4.92 -2.26 16.41
N ASP A 6 -4.65 -0.97 16.31
CA ASP A 6 -4.76 -0.32 15.02
C ASP A 6 -3.70 -0.77 14.04
N TYR A 7 -2.63 -1.37 14.51
CA TYR A 7 -1.59 -1.81 13.60
C TYR A 7 -2.09 -2.87 12.65
N GLY A 8 -2.92 -3.77 13.13
CA GLY A 8 -3.44 -4.81 12.28
C GLY A 8 -4.50 -4.32 11.32
N ALA A 9 -4.98 -3.09 11.50
CA ALA A 9 -6.02 -2.53 10.67
C ALA A 9 -5.51 -1.52 9.66
N ARG A 10 -4.19 -1.39 9.51
CA ARG A 10 -3.64 -0.43 8.57
C ARG A 10 -3.12 -1.11 7.32
N VAL A 11 -3.09 -0.36 6.24
CA VAL A 11 -2.47 -0.86 5.03
C VAL A 11 -1.02 -1.23 5.29
N ARG A 12 -0.52 -2.19 4.52
CA ARG A 12 0.84 -2.67 4.61
C ARG A 12 1.60 -2.19 3.39
N ILE A 13 2.80 -1.65 3.60
CA ILE A 13 3.53 -0.94 2.57
C ILE A 13 4.92 -1.53 2.45
N TRP A 14 5.33 -1.82 1.22
CA TRP A 14 6.66 -2.33 0.92
C TRP A 14 7.35 -1.42 -0.06
N ASP A 15 8.66 -1.35 0.04
CA ASP A 15 9.53 -0.55 -0.82
C ASP A 15 10.53 -1.48 -1.48
N SER A 16 10.40 -1.68 -2.79
CA SER A 16 11.29 -2.55 -3.55
C SER A 16 12.62 -1.90 -3.91
N GLY A 17 12.74 -0.61 -3.68
CA GLY A 17 13.97 0.09 -3.96
C GLY A 17 13.89 0.93 -5.23
N PRO A 18 14.90 1.78 -5.41
CA PRO A 18 14.84 2.79 -6.48
C PRO A 18 14.98 2.23 -7.90
N ASN A 19 15.35 0.97 -8.04
CA ASN A 19 15.57 0.40 -9.36
C ASN A 19 14.32 -0.20 -9.97
N PHE A 20 13.19 -0.12 -9.29
CA PHE A 20 11.95 -0.71 -9.77
C PHE A 20 10.97 0.37 -10.15
N ALA A 21 10.30 0.18 -11.29
CA ALA A 21 9.27 1.11 -11.73
C ALA A 21 8.12 1.15 -10.72
N ASP A 22 7.70 -0.02 -10.25
CA ASP A 22 6.69 -0.11 -9.19
C ASP A 22 7.40 -0.23 -7.87
N ARG A 23 7.95 0.86 -7.42
CA ARG A 23 8.76 0.85 -6.22
C ARG A 23 7.98 0.48 -4.97
N TYR A 24 6.76 1.01 -4.85
CA TYR A 24 5.97 0.82 -3.64
C TYR A 24 4.78 -0.08 -3.93
N THR A 25 4.53 -1.01 -3.02
CA THR A 25 3.34 -1.85 -3.06
C THR A 25 2.57 -1.64 -1.78
N ILE A 26 1.27 -1.36 -1.89
CA ILE A 26 0.41 -1.11 -0.74
C ILE A 26 -0.73 -2.10 -0.79
N LEU A 27 -0.85 -2.91 0.25
CA LEU A 27 -1.87 -3.93 0.34
C LEU A 27 -2.77 -3.66 1.54
N PRO A 28 -4.00 -4.18 1.52
CA PRO A 28 -4.90 -4.02 2.66
C PRO A 28 -4.33 -4.69 3.91
N PRO A 29 -4.86 -4.35 5.07
CA PRO A 29 -4.48 -5.09 6.28
C PRO A 29 -4.98 -6.52 6.21
N ARG A 30 -4.41 -7.38 7.01
CA ARG A 30 -4.82 -8.79 7.04
C ARG A 30 -6.27 -8.96 7.41
N THR A 31 -6.84 -7.99 8.10
CA THR A 31 -8.22 -8.05 8.56
C THR A 31 -9.20 -7.49 7.56
N ALA A 32 -8.78 -7.20 6.35
CA ALA A 32 -9.63 -6.54 5.38
C ALA A 32 -10.84 -7.36 4.94
N GLY A 33 -10.70 -8.67 4.95
CA GLY A 33 -11.83 -9.50 4.58
C GLY A 33 -11.81 -9.96 3.15
N ALA A 34 -12.77 -10.81 2.80
CA ALA A 34 -12.77 -11.52 1.54
C ALA A 34 -12.92 -10.61 0.34
N ASP A 35 -13.55 -9.46 0.51
CA ASP A 35 -13.73 -8.54 -0.62
C ASP A 35 -12.42 -8.02 -1.16
N TRP A 36 -11.36 -8.08 -0.37
CA TRP A 36 -10.06 -7.56 -0.75
C TRP A 36 -9.06 -8.66 -1.11
N LEU A 37 -9.53 -9.90 -1.12
CA LEU A 37 -8.68 -10.99 -1.59
C LEU A 37 -8.76 -11.07 -3.10
N GLY A 38 -7.63 -11.35 -3.70
CA GLY A 38 -7.59 -11.68 -5.10
C GLY A 38 -7.75 -13.16 -5.30
N SER A 39 -7.01 -13.71 -6.22
CA SER A 39 -7.02 -15.14 -6.43
C SER A 39 -6.01 -15.78 -5.50
N ASP A 40 -6.35 -16.94 -5.00
CA ASP A 40 -5.46 -17.74 -4.16
C ASP A 40 -5.04 -16.96 -2.93
N ARG A 41 -3.77 -16.57 -2.80
CA ARG A 41 -3.28 -15.90 -1.61
C ARG A 41 -2.97 -14.43 -1.85
N THR A 42 -3.47 -13.87 -2.91
CA THR A 42 -3.15 -12.50 -3.23
C THR A 42 -4.15 -11.54 -2.62
N TRP A 43 -3.74 -10.28 -2.54
CA TRP A 43 -4.56 -9.20 -2.05
C TRP A 43 -4.68 -8.14 -3.13
N GLN A 44 -5.83 -7.50 -3.18
CA GLN A 44 -6.04 -6.39 -4.09
C GLN A 44 -5.46 -5.13 -3.47
N GLY A 45 -4.58 -4.48 -4.19
CA GLY A 45 -3.92 -3.30 -3.67
C GLY A 45 -3.47 -2.39 -4.79
N ILE A 46 -2.44 -1.61 -4.51
CA ILE A 46 -1.89 -0.71 -5.51
C ILE A 46 -0.37 -0.84 -5.56
N ALA A 47 0.15 -0.54 -6.74
CA ALA A 47 1.58 -0.43 -6.96
C ALA A 47 1.86 0.94 -7.54
N SER A 48 2.96 1.56 -7.14
CA SER A 48 3.24 2.92 -7.55
C SER A 48 4.73 3.16 -7.59
N GLY A 49 5.17 3.90 -8.61
CA GLY A 49 6.54 4.34 -8.69
C GLY A 49 6.80 5.52 -7.78
N ALA A 50 8.06 5.87 -7.68
CA ALA A 50 8.46 7.03 -6.91
C ALA A 50 8.29 8.32 -7.71
N HIS A 51 8.15 8.20 -9.01
CA HIS A 51 8.16 9.35 -9.91
C HIS A 51 6.81 9.53 -10.57
N PRO A 52 6.13 10.62 -10.32
CA PRO A 52 4.80 10.82 -10.91
C PRO A 52 4.82 10.98 -12.43
N PHE A 53 5.97 11.29 -12.98
CA PHE A 53 6.04 11.48 -14.42
C PHE A 53 6.32 10.21 -15.20
N HIS A 54 6.54 9.11 -14.52
CA HIS A 54 6.79 7.86 -15.22
C HIS A 54 5.43 7.30 -15.66
N PRO A 55 5.18 7.18 -16.95
CA PRO A 55 3.83 6.85 -17.42
C PRO A 55 3.32 5.51 -16.94
N LEU A 56 4.20 4.56 -16.74
CA LEU A 56 3.77 3.21 -16.35
C LEU A 56 3.96 2.91 -14.88
N GLY A 57 4.54 3.82 -14.15
CA GLY A 57 4.95 3.53 -12.80
C GLY A 57 4.15 4.20 -11.71
N PHE A 58 3.10 4.91 -12.06
CA PHE A 58 2.42 5.70 -11.04
C PHE A 58 0.99 5.26 -10.87
N GLY A 59 0.68 4.77 -9.67
CA GLY A 59 -0.71 4.60 -9.28
C GLY A 59 -1.47 3.53 -10.03
N GLN A 60 -1.09 2.28 -9.94
CA GLN A 60 -1.81 1.20 -10.60
C GLN A 60 -2.45 0.28 -9.56
N HIS A 61 -3.62 -0.23 -9.89
CA HIS A 61 -4.20 -1.31 -9.11
C HIS A 61 -3.48 -2.61 -9.41
N CYS A 62 -3.29 -3.44 -8.39
CA CYS A 62 -2.57 -4.70 -8.57
C CYS A 62 -3.11 -5.77 -7.64
N GLU A 63 -2.67 -6.99 -7.87
CA GLU A 63 -2.85 -8.09 -6.93
C GLU A 63 -1.48 -8.61 -6.58
N ALA A 64 -1.25 -8.84 -5.29
CA ALA A 64 0.05 -9.34 -4.87
C ALA A 64 -0.09 -10.16 -3.60
N GLU A 65 0.78 -11.12 -3.47
CA GLU A 65 0.92 -11.86 -2.23
C GLU A 65 1.84 -11.09 -1.31
N ALA A 66 1.43 -10.90 -0.05
CA ALA A 66 2.24 -10.18 0.92
C ALA A 66 3.49 -10.98 1.25
N GLY A 67 4.62 -10.31 1.33
CA GLY A 67 5.84 -11.00 1.69
C GLY A 67 7.08 -10.17 1.37
N SER A 68 8.22 -10.68 1.82
CA SER A 68 9.47 -9.97 1.68
C SER A 68 9.93 -9.82 0.23
N HIS A 69 9.35 -10.61 -0.68
CA HIS A 69 9.68 -10.45 -2.09
C HIS A 69 9.24 -9.09 -2.65
N LEU A 70 8.36 -8.40 -1.93
CA LEU A 70 7.93 -7.07 -2.33
C LEU A 70 8.90 -5.97 -1.89
N GLY A 71 9.92 -6.33 -1.14
CA GLY A 71 10.89 -5.38 -0.64
C GLY A 71 10.82 -5.27 0.87
N LYS A 72 11.24 -4.15 1.42
CA LYS A 72 11.20 -3.99 2.86
C LYS A 72 9.98 -3.18 3.27
N ARG A 73 9.48 -3.48 4.46
CA ARG A 73 8.34 -2.77 5.01
C ARG A 73 8.72 -1.34 5.33
N VAL A 74 7.87 -0.40 4.98
CA VAL A 74 8.11 1.00 5.27
C VAL A 74 6.84 1.62 5.84
N HIS A 75 7.00 2.78 6.44
CA HIS A 75 5.89 3.53 6.99
C HIS A 75 5.23 4.37 5.92
N TRP A 76 4.00 4.76 6.21
CA TRP A 76 3.22 5.63 5.33
C TRP A 76 3.99 6.88 4.92
N ASN A 77 4.76 7.44 5.84
CA ASN A 77 5.48 8.68 5.56
C ASN A 77 6.58 8.51 4.53
N ALA A 78 6.96 7.27 4.21
CA ALA A 78 7.94 7.04 3.15
C ALA A 78 7.36 7.22 1.76
N LEU A 79 6.04 7.26 1.64
CA LEU A 79 5.40 7.35 0.33
C LEU A 79 5.41 8.80 -0.16
N PRO A 80 5.64 9.00 -1.47
CA PRO A 80 5.49 10.33 -2.05
C PRO A 80 4.05 10.84 -1.90
N PRO A 81 3.86 12.15 -1.89
CA PRO A 81 2.52 12.70 -1.70
C PRO A 81 1.49 12.22 -2.71
N ASP A 82 1.87 12.06 -3.96
CA ASP A 82 0.93 11.60 -4.96
C ASP A 82 0.52 10.16 -4.73
N THR A 83 1.45 9.33 -4.28
CA THR A 83 1.13 7.95 -3.93
C THR A 83 0.19 7.91 -2.74
N GLN A 84 0.43 8.76 -1.76
CA GLN A 84 -0.48 8.83 -0.62
C GLN A 84 -1.88 9.24 -1.05
N ARG A 85 -1.98 10.19 -1.98
CA ARG A 85 -3.29 10.62 -2.46
C ARG A 85 -4.01 9.48 -3.17
N PHE A 86 -3.29 8.72 -3.98
CA PHE A 86 -3.90 7.60 -4.68
C PHE A 86 -4.38 6.54 -3.69
N ALA A 87 -3.58 6.28 -2.66
CA ALA A 87 -3.99 5.32 -1.63
C ALA A 87 -5.24 5.80 -0.90
N ARG A 88 -5.35 7.10 -0.65
CA ARG A 88 -6.54 7.62 0.02
C ARG A 88 -7.79 7.49 -0.83
N GLN A 89 -7.63 7.47 -2.13
CA GLN A 89 -8.76 7.27 -3.03
C GLN A 89 -9.14 5.80 -3.17
N THR A 90 -8.22 4.90 -2.86
CA THR A 90 -8.41 3.48 -3.10
C THR A 90 -8.89 2.74 -1.87
N PHE A 91 -8.33 3.06 -0.70
CA PHE A 91 -8.57 2.29 0.50
C PHE A 91 -9.49 3.05 1.46
N PRO A 92 -10.25 2.31 2.28
CA PRO A 92 -11.05 2.96 3.32
C PRO A 92 -10.19 3.81 4.25
N ALA A 93 -10.73 4.93 4.65
CA ALA A 93 -10.00 5.87 5.49
C ALA A 93 -9.56 5.24 6.81
N ALA A 94 -10.31 4.26 7.30
CA ALA A 94 -9.97 3.62 8.57
C ALA A 94 -8.64 2.89 8.54
N TRP A 95 -8.18 2.51 7.34
CA TRP A 95 -6.91 1.80 7.21
C TRP A 95 -5.72 2.71 7.03
N LEU A 96 -5.94 3.99 6.95
CA LEU A 96 -4.89 4.96 6.63
C LEU A 96 -4.67 5.89 7.80
N PRO A 97 -3.46 6.41 7.95
CA PRO A 97 -3.22 7.40 8.97
C PRO A 97 -4.08 8.63 8.70
N GLN A 98 -4.49 9.28 9.76
CA GLN A 98 -5.27 10.49 9.61
C GLN A 98 -4.40 11.60 9.05
N SER A 99 -5.03 12.41 8.22
CA SER A 99 -4.35 13.56 7.69
C SER A 99 -4.08 14.55 8.81
N GLU A 100 -2.93 15.16 8.76
CA GLU A 100 -2.53 16.07 9.81
C GLU A 100 -3.09 17.45 9.67
N THR A 101 -3.65 17.78 8.60
CA THR A 101 -4.08 19.16 8.46
C THR A 101 -5.50 19.32 8.12
#